data_c9eedd662cc7fd37df561a58aebd3e3e
#
_entry.id   c9eedd662cc7fd37df561a58aebd3e3e
#
_cell.length_a   1.000
_cell.length_b   1.000
_cell.length_c   1.000
_cell.angle_alpha   90.00
_cell.angle_beta   90.00
_cell.angle_gamma   90.00
#
_symmetry.space_group_name_H-M   'P 1'
#
loop_
_entity.id
_entity.type
_entity.pdbx_description
1 polymer ?
#
loop_
_entity_poly.entity_id
_entity_poly.type
_entity_poly.pdbx_seq_one_letter_code
_entity_poly.pdbx_strand_id
1 'polypeptide(L)'
;HLAVVIGGTSAEQTLKTVKLASTRYLDGLPTAGSEAGHAFRDLEMEAELHRMTQALGVGAQFGGKYFCHDVRVIRLPRHGASLPIGLGVSCSADRQALGKITREGVYLEQLETNPAQYLPEIDEARLGGGVVQIDLTRPMPEILGELSRHPVRTRLSRTGPVIVARDLAHAKIRERLERGEPMPDYFRNHPIYYAG
;
A
#
# COMPACT_ATOMS: atom_id res chain seq x y z
N HIS A 1 3.38 3.89 0.93
CA HIS A 1 4.19 5.08 1.24
C HIS A 1 3.57 6.31 0.64
N LEU A 2 3.54 7.41 1.39
CA LEU A 2 3.04 8.71 0.97
C LEU A 2 4.21 9.71 0.97
N ALA A 3 4.40 10.43 -0.13
CA ALA A 3 5.41 11.47 -0.22
C ALA A 3 4.75 12.81 -0.58
N VAL A 4 5.01 13.83 0.21
CA VAL A 4 4.55 15.21 0.00
C VAL A 4 5.78 16.11 -0.16
N VAL A 5 5.78 16.93 -1.19
CA VAL A 5 6.83 17.94 -1.40
C VAL A 5 6.18 19.30 -1.48
N ILE A 6 6.67 20.23 -0.67
CA ILE A 6 6.16 21.59 -0.58
C ILE A 6 7.27 22.54 -1.00
N GLY A 7 7.07 23.26 -2.09
CA GLY A 7 8.05 24.18 -2.65
C GLY A 7 8.80 23.58 -3.84
N GLY A 8 9.88 24.23 -4.21
CA GLY A 8 10.66 23.97 -5.41
C GLY A 8 10.62 25.13 -6.38
N THR A 9 11.54 25.15 -7.32
CA THR A 9 11.67 26.21 -8.34
C THR A 9 10.97 25.88 -9.65
N SER A 10 10.57 24.59 -9.83
CA SER A 10 9.81 24.14 -10.99
C SER A 10 8.96 22.92 -10.64
N ALA A 11 7.95 22.63 -11.46
CA ALA A 11 7.15 21.40 -11.34
C ALA A 11 8.02 20.13 -11.47
N GLU A 12 9.02 20.15 -12.33
CA GLU A 12 9.96 19.03 -12.53
C GLU A 12 10.77 18.75 -11.27
N GLN A 13 11.30 19.80 -10.63
CA GLN A 13 12.06 19.64 -9.39
C GLN A 13 11.16 19.06 -8.30
N THR A 14 9.93 19.55 -8.16
CA THR A 14 8.97 19.07 -7.19
C THR A 14 8.65 17.60 -7.43
N LEU A 15 8.35 17.21 -8.67
CA LEU A 15 8.04 15.82 -9.03
C LEU A 15 9.23 14.88 -8.81
N LYS A 16 10.43 15.29 -9.20
CA LYS A 16 11.66 14.53 -8.95
C LYS A 16 11.88 14.32 -7.45
N THR A 17 11.65 15.37 -6.65
CA THR A 17 11.79 15.28 -5.20
C THR A 17 10.75 14.35 -4.58
N VAL A 18 9.51 14.33 -5.07
CA VAL A 18 8.49 13.34 -4.68
C VAL A 18 9.01 11.91 -4.88
N LYS A 19 9.61 11.64 -6.05
CA LYS A 19 10.17 10.33 -6.33
C LYS A 19 11.30 9.98 -5.36
N LEU A 20 12.23 10.88 -5.12
CA LEU A 20 13.34 10.67 -4.19
C LEU A 20 12.87 10.50 -2.74
N ALA A 21 11.86 11.25 -2.31
CA ALA A 21 11.24 11.10 -1.00
C ALA A 21 10.56 9.72 -0.85
N SER A 22 9.84 9.28 -1.87
CA SER A 22 9.14 7.98 -1.86
C SER A 22 10.11 6.79 -1.77
N THR A 23 11.36 6.97 -2.19
CA THR A 23 12.42 5.94 -2.10
C THR A 23 13.31 6.10 -0.87
N ARG A 24 12.96 6.99 0.05
CA ARG A 24 13.75 7.31 1.26
C ARG A 24 15.14 7.88 1.00
N TYR A 25 15.45 8.23 -0.24
CA TYR A 25 16.74 8.81 -0.62
C TYR A 25 17.04 10.12 0.11
N LEU A 26 16.00 10.83 0.54
CA LEU A 26 16.09 12.12 1.23
C LEU A 26 15.99 12.01 2.76
N ASP A 27 16.05 10.82 3.33
CA ASP A 27 15.93 10.61 4.78
C ASP A 27 17.07 11.24 5.58
N GLY A 28 18.23 11.49 4.94
CA GLY A 28 19.38 12.18 5.52
C GLY A 28 19.31 13.71 5.49
N LEU A 29 18.24 14.32 4.99
CA LEU A 29 18.09 15.78 5.04
C LEU A 29 17.96 16.29 6.48
N PRO A 30 18.35 17.57 6.75
CA PRO A 30 18.03 18.25 8.00
C PRO A 30 16.54 18.17 8.32
N THR A 31 16.19 18.25 9.60
CA THR A 31 14.80 18.23 10.08
C THR A 31 14.23 19.61 10.42
N ALA A 32 15.01 20.65 10.19
CA ALA A 32 14.61 22.04 10.34
C ALA A 32 15.16 22.89 9.21
N GLY A 33 14.45 23.96 8.87
CA GLY A 33 14.94 24.96 7.93
C GLY A 33 16.03 25.85 8.53
N SER A 34 16.60 26.74 7.71
CA SER A 34 17.55 27.75 8.14
C SER A 34 17.22 29.10 7.50
N GLU A 35 17.79 30.18 8.06
CA GLU A 35 17.64 31.53 7.50
C GLU A 35 18.23 31.66 6.09
N ALA A 36 19.28 30.90 5.79
CA ALA A 36 19.88 30.86 4.47
C ALA A 36 19.05 30.06 3.44
N GLY A 37 18.06 29.32 3.89
CA GLY A 37 17.19 28.48 3.08
C GLY A 37 17.91 27.20 2.60
N HIS A 38 17.37 26.05 2.94
CA HIS A 38 17.77 24.75 2.38
C HIS A 38 16.58 23.78 2.44
N ALA A 39 16.68 22.66 1.74
CA ALA A 39 15.70 21.59 1.83
C ALA A 39 15.76 20.91 3.22
N PHE A 40 14.60 20.53 3.75
CA PHE A 40 14.53 19.78 5.01
C PHE A 40 13.32 18.84 5.04
N ARG A 41 13.38 17.85 5.92
CA ARG A 41 12.24 16.98 6.26
C ARG A 41 11.42 17.60 7.38
N ASP A 42 10.14 17.69 7.15
CA ASP A 42 9.17 18.18 8.15
C ASP A 42 8.58 17.00 8.94
N LEU A 43 9.29 16.58 9.98
CA LEU A 43 8.90 15.42 10.80
C LEU A 43 7.56 15.62 11.53
N GLU A 44 7.24 16.85 11.90
CA GLU A 44 5.97 17.18 12.57
C GLU A 44 4.80 16.93 11.62
N MET A 45 4.88 17.46 10.41
CA MET A 45 3.87 17.23 9.37
C MET A 45 3.83 15.77 8.92
N GLU A 46 4.95 15.05 8.86
CA GLU A 46 4.98 13.62 8.59
C GLU A 46 4.13 12.84 9.61
N ALA A 47 4.33 13.13 10.89
CA ALA A 47 3.60 12.48 11.98
C ALA A 47 2.10 12.84 11.96
N GLU A 48 1.76 14.10 11.71
CA GLU A 48 0.37 14.54 11.62
C GLU A 48 -0.36 13.87 10.45
N LEU A 49 0.21 13.92 9.25
CA LEU A 49 -0.39 13.29 8.06
C LEU A 49 -0.54 11.79 8.26
N HIS A 50 0.45 11.13 8.86
CA HIS A 50 0.35 9.71 9.14
C HIS A 50 -0.82 9.40 10.09
N ARG A 51 -0.98 10.17 11.15
CA ARG A 51 -2.11 10.06 12.08
C ARG A 51 -3.46 10.33 11.38
N MET A 52 -3.53 11.34 10.52
CA MET A 52 -4.74 11.65 9.76
C MET A 52 -5.14 10.50 8.82
N THR A 53 -4.17 9.88 8.13
CA THR A 53 -4.46 8.72 7.27
C THR A 53 -5.04 7.54 8.04
N GLN A 54 -4.60 7.34 9.28
CA GLN A 54 -5.14 6.29 10.14
C GLN A 54 -6.57 6.60 10.62
N ALA A 55 -6.89 7.87 10.82
CA ALA A 55 -8.21 8.31 11.26
C ALA A 55 -9.28 8.22 10.16
N LEU A 56 -8.88 8.18 8.89
CA LEU A 56 -9.81 8.08 7.76
C LEU A 56 -10.60 6.75 7.73
N GLY A 57 -10.07 5.68 8.33
CA GLY A 57 -10.71 4.37 8.30
C GLY A 57 -10.77 3.68 6.92
N VAL A 58 -10.15 4.28 5.91
CA VAL A 58 -10.13 3.74 4.53
C VAL A 58 -9.26 2.49 4.44
N GLY A 59 -8.16 2.45 5.20
CA GLY A 59 -7.19 1.38 5.17
C GLY A 59 -6.47 1.26 3.82
N ALA A 60 -5.74 0.17 3.63
CA ALA A 60 -4.97 -0.05 2.40
C ALA A 60 -5.85 -0.49 1.22
N GLN A 61 -6.88 -1.32 1.48
CA GLN A 61 -7.75 -1.89 0.43
C GLN A 61 -9.22 -1.98 0.84
N PHE A 62 -9.51 -2.54 2.01
CA PHE A 62 -10.87 -2.88 2.45
C PHE A 62 -11.25 -2.23 3.78
N GLY A 63 -10.76 -1.05 4.03
CA GLY A 63 -10.97 -0.35 5.29
C GLY A 63 -9.89 -0.67 6.31
N GLY A 64 -10.06 -0.15 7.52
CA GLY A 64 -9.14 -0.33 8.63
C GLY A 64 -8.26 0.89 8.89
N LYS A 65 -7.31 0.73 9.80
CA LYS A 65 -6.48 1.81 10.31
C LYS A 65 -5.28 2.14 9.41
N TYR A 66 -4.68 1.14 8.78
CA TYR A 66 -3.39 1.30 8.11
C TYR A 66 -3.56 1.62 6.62
N PHE A 67 -3.61 2.91 6.31
CA PHE A 67 -3.65 3.41 4.93
C PHE A 67 -2.27 3.41 4.28
N CYS A 68 -1.25 3.87 4.99
CA CYS A 68 0.14 3.86 4.52
C CYS A 68 1.10 3.46 5.65
N HIS A 69 2.26 2.91 5.28
CA HIS A 69 3.30 2.52 6.23
C HIS A 69 4.05 3.71 6.79
N ASP A 70 4.33 4.68 5.93
CA ASP A 70 5.07 5.88 6.28
C ASP A 70 4.68 7.07 5.40
N VAL A 71 5.05 8.24 5.87
CA VAL A 71 4.89 9.52 5.19
C VAL A 71 6.25 10.20 5.12
N ARG A 72 6.54 10.86 4.00
CA ARG A 72 7.69 11.76 3.86
C ARG A 72 7.19 13.12 3.44
N VAL A 73 7.59 14.15 4.18
CA VAL A 73 7.31 15.55 3.84
C VAL A 73 8.62 16.30 3.66
N ILE A 74 8.88 16.72 2.44
CA ILE A 74 10.07 17.50 2.08
C ILE A 74 9.67 18.92 1.79
N ARG A 75 10.29 19.87 2.48
CA ARG A 75 10.16 21.28 2.18
C ARG A 75 11.36 21.75 1.37
N LEU A 76 11.09 22.39 0.26
CA LEU A 76 12.09 22.95 -0.64
C LEU A 76 12.05 24.50 -0.59
N PRO A 77 13.17 25.17 -0.78
CA PRO A 77 13.18 26.60 -1.11
C PRO A 77 12.32 26.87 -2.34
N ARG A 78 11.62 27.99 -2.34
CA ARG A 78 10.71 28.36 -3.42
C ARG A 78 10.79 29.84 -3.74
N HIS A 79 10.35 30.21 -4.93
CA HIS A 79 10.10 31.61 -5.27
C HIS A 79 8.92 32.16 -4.46
N GLY A 80 8.99 33.40 -4.01
CA GLY A 80 7.95 34.01 -3.17
C GLY A 80 6.55 34.05 -3.81
N ALA A 81 6.47 34.14 -5.13
CA ALA A 81 5.22 34.19 -5.88
C ALA A 81 4.68 32.80 -6.32
N SER A 82 5.32 31.70 -5.94
CA SER A 82 4.89 30.37 -6.34
C SER A 82 4.96 29.37 -5.19
N LEU A 83 4.04 28.41 -5.19
CA LEU A 83 4.03 27.32 -4.22
C LEU A 83 3.70 26.00 -4.95
N PRO A 84 4.67 25.39 -5.63
CA PRO A 84 4.49 24.05 -6.15
C PRO A 84 4.28 23.07 -5.00
N ILE A 85 3.34 22.16 -5.16
CA ILE A 85 3.11 21.04 -4.23
C ILE A 85 3.07 19.75 -5.05
N GLY A 86 3.84 18.78 -4.63
CA GLY A 86 3.86 17.45 -5.21
C GLY A 86 3.35 16.40 -4.22
N LEU A 87 2.54 15.49 -4.72
CA LEU A 87 2.03 14.36 -3.96
C LEU A 87 2.31 13.06 -4.73
N GLY A 88 2.86 12.08 -4.05
CA GLY A 88 3.11 10.77 -4.59
C GLY A 88 2.67 9.67 -3.64
N VAL A 89 2.09 8.62 -4.22
CA VAL A 89 1.70 7.40 -3.50
C VAL A 89 2.40 6.22 -4.15
N SER A 90 3.07 5.40 -3.37
CA SER A 90 3.68 4.16 -3.84
C SER A 90 3.12 2.95 -3.09
N CYS A 91 3.18 1.79 -3.75
CA CYS A 91 2.71 0.53 -3.18
C CYS A 91 3.48 0.17 -1.91
N SER A 92 2.81 -0.51 -0.97
CA SER A 92 3.44 -1.10 0.21
C SER A 92 4.44 -2.21 -0.12
N ALA A 93 4.31 -2.84 -1.30
CA ALA A 93 5.32 -3.75 -1.83
C ALA A 93 6.54 -2.96 -2.30
N ASP A 94 7.36 -2.53 -1.38
CA ASP A 94 8.61 -1.79 -1.63
C ASP A 94 9.58 -2.67 -2.44
N ARG A 95 9.68 -2.39 -3.74
CA ARG A 95 10.49 -3.16 -4.70
C ARG A 95 11.66 -2.35 -5.23
N GLN A 96 12.34 -1.66 -4.35
CA GLN A 96 13.50 -0.85 -4.70
C GLN A 96 14.71 -1.33 -3.92
N ALA A 97 15.89 -1.10 -4.49
CA ALA A 97 17.17 -1.32 -3.86
C ALA A 97 18.07 -0.13 -4.11
N LEU A 98 18.89 0.24 -3.13
CA LEU A 98 19.90 1.27 -3.30
C LEU A 98 21.10 0.68 -4.05
N GLY A 99 21.54 1.38 -5.06
CA GLY A 99 22.73 1.02 -5.83
C GLY A 99 23.73 2.15 -5.86
N LYS A 100 25.02 1.80 -5.87
CA LYS A 100 26.13 2.73 -6.02
C LYS A 100 27.08 2.24 -7.12
N ILE A 101 27.33 3.09 -8.10
CA ILE A 101 28.28 2.83 -9.18
C ILE A 101 29.50 3.72 -8.97
N THR A 102 30.66 3.12 -8.87
CA THR A 102 31.94 3.82 -8.75
C THR A 102 32.91 3.31 -9.81
N ARG A 103 34.15 3.84 -9.83
CA ARG A 103 35.21 3.32 -10.69
C ARG A 103 35.68 1.92 -10.29
N GLU A 104 35.49 1.56 -9.01
CA GLU A 104 35.90 0.27 -8.44
C GLU A 104 34.84 -0.82 -8.66
N GLY A 105 33.59 -0.45 -8.94
CA GLY A 105 32.53 -1.45 -9.19
C GLY A 105 31.11 -0.96 -8.99
N VAL A 106 30.20 -1.91 -9.07
CA VAL A 106 28.77 -1.75 -8.83
C VAL A 106 28.43 -2.41 -7.50
N TYR A 107 27.81 -1.66 -6.62
CA TYR A 107 27.41 -2.10 -5.29
C TYR A 107 25.88 -1.99 -5.17
N LEU A 108 25.25 -3.00 -4.62
CA LEU A 108 23.83 -3.00 -4.26
C LEU A 108 23.72 -3.14 -2.75
N GLU A 109 22.69 -2.53 -2.16
CA GLU A 109 22.39 -2.76 -0.76
C GLU A 109 22.06 -4.24 -0.54
N GLN A 110 22.45 -4.75 0.61
CA GLN A 110 22.08 -6.10 1.01
C GLN A 110 20.69 -6.06 1.63
N LEU A 111 19.73 -6.66 0.94
CA LEU A 111 18.39 -6.81 1.46
C LEU A 111 18.36 -7.90 2.55
N GLU A 112 17.37 -7.80 3.44
CA GLU A 112 17.13 -8.81 4.46
C GLU A 112 16.83 -10.18 3.82
N THR A 113 17.59 -11.18 4.21
CA THR A 113 17.45 -12.55 3.70
C THR A 113 16.48 -13.41 4.50
N ASN A 114 16.15 -12.99 5.74
CA ASN A 114 15.18 -13.66 6.59
C ASN A 114 14.09 -12.67 7.06
N PRO A 115 13.22 -12.19 6.17
CA PRO A 115 12.18 -11.22 6.54
C PRO A 115 11.16 -11.79 7.55
N ALA A 116 11.04 -13.10 7.66
CA ALA A 116 10.13 -13.74 8.61
C ALA A 116 10.44 -13.40 10.07
N GLN A 117 11.67 -13.00 10.41
CA GLN A 117 12.04 -12.57 11.76
C GLN A 117 11.29 -11.32 12.25
N TYR A 118 10.73 -10.52 11.32
CA TYR A 118 9.95 -9.33 11.65
C TYR A 118 8.46 -9.58 11.77
N LEU A 119 8.00 -10.81 11.50
CA LEU A 119 6.60 -11.15 11.71
C LEU A 119 6.32 -11.15 13.22
N PRO A 120 5.21 -10.50 13.65
CA PRO A 120 4.82 -10.58 15.04
C PRO A 120 4.54 -12.04 15.41
N GLU A 121 4.92 -12.44 16.61
CA GLU A 121 4.44 -13.70 17.16
C GLU A 121 2.92 -13.65 17.25
N ILE A 122 2.26 -14.54 16.52
CA ILE A 122 0.82 -14.64 16.51
C ILE A 122 0.46 -15.51 17.72
N ASP A 123 0.01 -14.87 18.78
CA ASP A 123 -0.64 -15.55 19.89
C ASP A 123 -2.01 -16.07 19.42
N GLU A 124 -2.06 -17.34 19.03
CA GLU A 124 -3.30 -17.99 18.56
C GLU A 124 -4.39 -17.95 19.63
N ALA A 125 -4.04 -17.89 20.90
CA ALA A 125 -4.98 -17.77 22.00
C ALA A 125 -5.68 -16.40 22.03
N ARG A 126 -5.04 -15.33 21.51
CA ARG A 126 -5.66 -14.00 21.36
C ARG A 126 -6.58 -13.89 20.17
N LEU A 127 -6.50 -14.83 19.25
CA LEU A 127 -7.38 -14.84 18.06
C LEU A 127 -8.77 -15.39 18.38
N GLY A 128 -9.14 -15.52 19.66
CA GLY A 128 -10.39 -15.96 20.25
C GLY A 128 -11.50 -16.43 19.29
N GLY A 129 -12.12 -17.58 19.59
CA GLY A 129 -13.21 -18.14 18.81
C GLY A 129 -12.76 -19.29 17.90
N GLY A 130 -13.61 -20.30 17.76
CA GLY A 130 -13.39 -21.43 16.86
C GLY A 130 -13.26 -20.98 15.41
N VAL A 131 -12.47 -21.69 14.62
CA VAL A 131 -12.37 -21.49 13.17
C VAL A 131 -13.51 -22.23 12.51
N VAL A 132 -14.36 -21.53 11.76
CA VAL A 132 -15.44 -22.14 10.98
C VAL A 132 -14.85 -22.71 9.69
N GLN A 133 -15.12 -23.98 9.43
CA GLN A 133 -14.67 -24.65 8.20
C GLN A 133 -15.69 -24.42 7.08
N ILE A 134 -15.24 -23.92 5.95
CA ILE A 134 -16.08 -23.69 4.77
C ILE A 134 -15.53 -24.52 3.62
N ASP A 135 -16.36 -25.43 3.13
CA ASP A 135 -16.08 -26.23 1.94
C ASP A 135 -16.50 -25.48 0.66
N LEU A 136 -15.52 -25.05 -0.12
CA LEU A 136 -15.73 -24.31 -1.36
C LEU A 136 -16.00 -25.20 -2.57
N THR A 137 -16.08 -26.52 -2.41
CA THR A 137 -16.50 -27.44 -3.48
C THR A 137 -18.02 -27.50 -3.63
N ARG A 138 -18.75 -26.95 -2.67
CA ARG A 138 -20.21 -26.86 -2.66
C ARG A 138 -20.72 -25.81 -3.65
N PRO A 139 -21.99 -25.89 -4.08
CA PRO A 139 -22.60 -24.83 -4.90
C PRO A 139 -22.57 -23.46 -4.22
N MET A 140 -22.31 -22.40 -5.00
CA MET A 140 -22.21 -21.02 -4.47
C MET A 140 -23.40 -20.58 -3.60
N PRO A 141 -24.67 -20.91 -3.93
CA PRO A 141 -25.79 -20.54 -3.04
C PRO A 141 -25.69 -21.14 -1.63
N GLU A 142 -25.16 -22.37 -1.51
CA GLU A 142 -24.96 -23.02 -0.21
C GLU A 142 -23.80 -22.37 0.56
N ILE A 143 -22.71 -22.07 -0.12
CA ILE A 143 -21.56 -21.36 0.46
C ILE A 143 -22.00 -19.99 0.99
N LEU A 144 -22.74 -19.22 0.20
CA LEU A 144 -23.27 -17.92 0.60
C LEU A 144 -24.26 -18.02 1.77
N GLY A 145 -25.14 -19.04 1.74
CA GLY A 145 -26.06 -19.32 2.84
C GLY A 145 -25.35 -19.65 4.14
N GLU A 146 -24.23 -20.39 4.09
CA GLU A 146 -23.42 -20.68 5.26
C GLU A 146 -22.70 -19.43 5.77
N LEU A 147 -22.05 -18.69 4.90
CA LEU A 147 -21.33 -17.45 5.26
C LEU A 147 -22.25 -16.41 5.90
N SER A 148 -23.51 -16.31 5.44
CA SER A 148 -24.49 -15.35 5.97
C SER A 148 -24.91 -15.63 7.41
N ARG A 149 -24.63 -16.81 7.95
CA ARG A 149 -24.93 -17.18 9.34
C ARG A 149 -23.90 -16.70 10.34
N HIS A 150 -22.74 -16.26 9.83
CA HIS A 150 -21.62 -15.88 10.66
C HIS A 150 -21.46 -14.35 10.70
N PRO A 151 -21.22 -13.76 11.89
CA PRO A 151 -20.98 -12.33 12.00
C PRO A 151 -19.67 -11.92 11.31
N VAL A 152 -19.59 -10.64 10.94
CA VAL A 152 -18.36 -10.03 10.42
C VAL A 152 -17.21 -10.27 11.41
N ARG A 153 -16.00 -10.56 10.90
CA ARG A 153 -14.78 -10.95 11.63
C ARG A 153 -14.74 -12.40 12.13
N THR A 154 -15.71 -13.24 11.78
CA THR A 154 -15.58 -14.68 12.05
C THR A 154 -14.35 -15.23 11.31
N ARG A 155 -13.53 -16.01 12.03
CA ARG A 155 -12.40 -16.71 11.43
C ARG A 155 -12.90 -17.89 10.61
N LEU A 156 -12.49 -17.93 9.35
CA LEU A 156 -12.88 -18.96 8.41
C LEU A 156 -11.65 -19.73 7.91
N SER A 157 -11.72 -21.04 7.91
CA SER A 157 -10.81 -21.91 7.16
C SER A 157 -11.57 -22.40 5.92
N ARG A 158 -11.04 -22.07 4.76
CA ARG A 158 -11.70 -22.35 3.48
C ARG A 158 -10.89 -23.39 2.72
N THR A 159 -11.55 -24.46 2.29
CA THR A 159 -10.93 -25.56 1.52
C THR A 159 -11.69 -25.76 0.22
N GLY A 160 -10.99 -25.76 -0.91
CA GLY A 160 -11.56 -25.95 -2.23
C GLY A 160 -11.04 -24.95 -3.27
N PRO A 161 -11.59 -24.97 -4.49
CA PRO A 161 -11.13 -24.12 -5.57
C PRO A 161 -11.48 -22.64 -5.33
N VAL A 162 -10.53 -21.76 -5.64
CA VAL A 162 -10.72 -20.31 -5.69
C VAL A 162 -10.13 -19.75 -6.97
N ILE A 163 -10.71 -18.67 -7.47
CA ILE A 163 -10.13 -17.92 -8.60
C ILE A 163 -9.25 -16.83 -8.01
N VAL A 164 -7.97 -16.84 -8.37
CA VAL A 164 -7.06 -15.74 -8.03
C VAL A 164 -7.14 -14.68 -9.13
N ALA A 165 -7.65 -13.51 -8.79
CA ALA A 165 -7.83 -12.42 -9.74
C ALA A 165 -7.48 -11.07 -9.11
N ARG A 166 -6.73 -10.25 -9.86
CA ARG A 166 -6.35 -8.88 -9.49
C ARG A 166 -6.87 -7.87 -10.53
N ASP A 167 -6.28 -6.69 -10.51
CA ASP A 167 -6.69 -5.51 -11.25
C ASP A 167 -6.96 -5.78 -12.72
N LEU A 168 -6.02 -6.44 -13.43
CA LEU A 168 -6.16 -6.71 -14.86
C LEU A 168 -7.32 -7.67 -15.15
N ALA A 169 -7.51 -8.69 -14.31
CA ALA A 169 -8.61 -9.62 -14.46
C ALA A 169 -9.96 -8.93 -14.23
N HIS A 170 -10.06 -8.07 -13.20
CA HIS A 170 -11.26 -7.29 -12.93
C HIS A 170 -11.55 -6.27 -14.03
N ALA A 171 -10.53 -5.61 -14.59
CA ALA A 171 -10.69 -4.71 -15.73
C ALA A 171 -11.27 -5.45 -16.96
N LYS A 172 -10.74 -6.63 -17.28
CA LYS A 172 -11.25 -7.45 -18.38
C LYS A 172 -12.67 -7.96 -18.15
N ILE A 173 -13.03 -8.29 -16.90
CA ILE A 173 -14.39 -8.65 -16.54
C ILE A 173 -15.32 -7.45 -16.78
N ARG A 174 -14.93 -6.27 -16.33
CA ARG A 174 -15.69 -5.05 -16.52
C ARG A 174 -15.91 -4.74 -18.01
N GLU A 175 -14.85 -4.74 -18.83
CA GLU A 175 -14.94 -4.55 -20.27
C GLU A 175 -15.89 -5.54 -20.93
N ARG A 176 -15.87 -6.80 -20.50
CA ARG A 176 -16.77 -7.84 -20.99
C ARG A 176 -18.23 -7.51 -20.66
N LEU A 177 -18.51 -7.11 -19.42
CA LEU A 177 -19.87 -6.74 -19.00
C LEU A 177 -20.37 -5.48 -19.72
N GLU A 178 -19.49 -4.48 -19.93
CA GLU A 178 -19.82 -3.27 -20.69
C GLU A 178 -20.19 -3.55 -22.15
N ARG A 179 -19.63 -4.63 -22.74
CA ARG A 179 -20.04 -5.14 -24.06
C ARG A 179 -21.32 -5.97 -24.05
N GLY A 180 -21.96 -6.13 -22.89
CA GLY A 180 -23.16 -6.96 -22.74
C GLY A 180 -22.90 -8.47 -22.80
N GLU A 181 -21.64 -8.89 -22.70
CA GLU A 181 -21.29 -10.31 -22.68
C GLU A 181 -21.53 -10.92 -21.29
N PRO A 182 -21.98 -12.18 -21.19
CA PRO A 182 -22.25 -12.81 -19.90
C PRO A 182 -20.96 -13.07 -19.13
N MET A 183 -21.07 -13.04 -17.80
CA MET A 183 -20.00 -13.46 -16.91
C MET A 183 -19.64 -14.92 -17.19
N PRO A 184 -18.34 -15.28 -17.31
CA PRO A 184 -17.91 -16.67 -17.45
C PRO A 184 -18.40 -17.54 -16.28
N ASP A 185 -18.81 -18.77 -16.57
CA ASP A 185 -19.41 -19.66 -15.57
C ASP A 185 -18.48 -19.97 -14.41
N TYR A 186 -17.17 -20.07 -14.67
CA TYR A 186 -16.21 -20.31 -13.60
C TYR A 186 -16.16 -19.14 -12.59
N PHE A 187 -16.43 -17.90 -13.02
CA PHE A 187 -16.55 -16.76 -12.11
C PHE A 187 -17.85 -16.76 -11.32
N ARG A 188 -18.90 -17.36 -11.86
CA ARG A 188 -20.18 -17.48 -11.15
C ARG A 188 -20.14 -18.57 -10.08
N ASN A 189 -19.38 -19.63 -10.35
CA ASN A 189 -19.39 -20.85 -9.57
C ASN A 189 -18.29 -20.94 -8.52
N HIS A 190 -17.36 -19.99 -8.48
CA HIS A 190 -16.26 -20.03 -7.53
C HIS A 190 -16.02 -18.67 -6.87
N PRO A 191 -15.60 -18.65 -5.61
CA PRO A 191 -15.20 -17.42 -4.96
C PRO A 191 -13.91 -16.85 -5.57
N ILE A 192 -13.81 -15.52 -5.55
CA ILE A 192 -12.62 -14.81 -6.03
C ILE A 192 -11.75 -14.45 -4.82
N TYR A 193 -10.49 -14.80 -4.89
CA TYR A 193 -9.45 -14.32 -3.99
C TYR A 193 -8.69 -13.19 -4.68
N TYR A 194 -8.85 -11.98 -4.18
CA TYR A 194 -8.09 -10.82 -4.65
C TYR A 194 -6.71 -10.85 -3.98
N ALA A 195 -5.70 -11.30 -4.73
CA ALA A 195 -4.32 -11.40 -4.25
C ALA A 195 -3.55 -10.11 -4.57
N GLY A 196 -3.69 -9.09 -3.73
CA GLY A 196 -3.05 -7.80 -3.96
C GLY A 196 -2.51 -7.13 -2.73
#